data_dd4a309368cd520197b531b508a59476
#
_entry.id   dd4a309368cd520197b531b508a59476
#
_cell.length_a   1.000
_cell.length_b   1.000
_cell.length_c   1.000
_cell.angle_alpha   90.00
_cell.angle_beta   90.00
_cell.angle_gamma   90.00
#
_symmetry.space_group_name_H-M   'P 1'
#
loop_
_entity.id
_entity.type
_entity.pdbx_description
1 polymer ?
#
loop_
_entity_poly.entity_id
_entity_poly.type
_entity_poly.pdbx_seq_one_letter_code
_entity_poly.pdbx_strand_id
1 'polypeptide(L)'
;MNTEMAYLVGMVLGNGEIQRGNRETTITIDIPYKNLYTDDSKDVAVYVRASVVDIRAIIEPLVGRNLTVSQTTHSTKLSFTKNNEEYVIRELLRLITRGRHHSTMRMSADLFNITSDEKISLLRGIADSTGYIRKSNIAFGQDGAHRVYIEIPANWYMVIDISNMLKDVDVPVQTIDWGHPNFRDGKLVKYNQGKPNFWKKEHQIKIFANEFLTIGFNILHKQEALEKYSEELLEFIDPEKTHKFYWEKPVRIANKPIHPGENDSSLPNEIRGRHFDSWTELAAFLGYVQ
;
A
#
# COMPACT_ATOMS: atom_id res chain seq x y z
N MET A 1 7.17 -0.23 -20.22
CA MET A 1 5.74 -0.13 -19.81
C MET A 1 5.39 1.35 -19.88
N ASN A 2 4.12 1.76 -19.97
CA ASN A 2 3.74 3.16 -19.80
C ASN A 2 3.27 3.45 -18.37
N THR A 3 3.10 4.72 -18.01
CA THR A 3 2.72 5.15 -16.65
C THR A 3 1.34 4.66 -16.23
N GLU A 4 0.38 4.59 -17.15
CA GLU A 4 -0.98 4.09 -16.88
C GLU A 4 -0.96 2.59 -16.53
N MET A 5 -0.15 1.80 -17.26
CA MET A 5 0.04 0.39 -16.96
C MET A 5 0.76 0.20 -15.61
N ALA A 6 1.77 1.04 -15.30
CA ALA A 6 2.44 1.03 -14.01
C ALA A 6 1.45 1.34 -12.87
N TYR A 7 0.58 2.32 -13.05
CA TYR A 7 -0.48 2.65 -12.11
C TYR A 7 -1.44 1.45 -11.87
N LEU A 8 -1.90 0.81 -12.94
CA LEU A 8 -2.76 -0.37 -12.83
C LEU A 8 -2.06 -1.52 -12.08
N VAL A 9 -0.79 -1.80 -12.38
CA VAL A 9 0.03 -2.78 -11.64
C VAL A 9 0.07 -2.43 -10.16
N GLY A 10 0.29 -1.17 -9.82
CA GLY A 10 0.29 -0.68 -8.45
C GLY A 10 -1.04 -0.91 -7.74
N MET A 11 -2.16 -0.61 -8.37
CA MET A 11 -3.49 -0.87 -7.81
C MET A 11 -3.74 -2.35 -7.55
N VAL A 12 -3.33 -3.23 -8.48
CA VAL A 12 -3.49 -4.68 -8.33
C VAL A 12 -2.60 -5.22 -7.21
N LEU A 13 -1.36 -4.75 -7.09
CA LEU A 13 -0.46 -5.09 -5.99
C LEU A 13 -1.00 -4.65 -4.63
N GLY A 14 -1.63 -3.47 -4.57
CA GLY A 14 -2.20 -2.90 -3.35
C GLY A 14 -3.40 -3.68 -2.83
N ASN A 15 -4.44 -3.83 -3.66
CA ASN A 15 -5.72 -4.44 -3.26
C ASN A 15 -6.36 -5.33 -4.33
N GLY A 16 -5.53 -5.96 -5.18
CA GLY A 16 -6.03 -6.74 -6.30
C GLY A 16 -6.12 -8.24 -6.07
N GLU A 17 -6.91 -8.87 -6.92
CA GLU A 17 -7.00 -10.31 -7.11
C GLU A 17 -6.96 -10.64 -8.60
N ILE A 18 -6.24 -11.70 -8.98
CA ILE A 18 -6.09 -12.20 -10.34
C ILE A 18 -6.71 -13.60 -10.42
N GLN A 19 -7.83 -13.73 -11.08
CA GLN A 19 -8.51 -15.01 -11.31
C GLN A 19 -8.26 -15.46 -12.75
N ARG A 20 -7.29 -16.37 -12.92
CA ARG A 20 -6.89 -16.87 -14.23
C ARG A 20 -7.74 -18.06 -14.64
N GLY A 21 -8.47 -17.89 -15.74
CA GLY A 21 -9.14 -18.99 -16.46
C GLY A 21 -8.29 -19.51 -17.62
N ASN A 22 -8.85 -20.46 -18.39
CA ASN A 22 -8.16 -21.10 -19.52
C ASN A 22 -7.87 -20.13 -20.67
N ARG A 23 -8.80 -19.23 -20.99
CA ARG A 23 -8.69 -18.28 -22.11
C ARG A 23 -8.69 -16.83 -21.64
N GLU A 24 -9.28 -16.56 -20.51
CA GLU A 24 -9.50 -15.21 -19.99
C GLU A 24 -9.05 -15.12 -18.56
N THR A 25 -8.64 -13.93 -18.17
CA THR A 25 -8.28 -13.59 -16.78
C THR A 25 -9.16 -12.44 -16.31
N THR A 26 -9.73 -12.60 -15.13
CA THR A 26 -10.47 -11.54 -14.44
C THR A 26 -9.57 -10.90 -13.38
N ILE A 27 -9.50 -9.59 -13.41
CA ILE A 27 -8.83 -8.76 -12.41
C ILE A 27 -9.91 -8.08 -11.60
N THR A 28 -9.80 -8.15 -10.28
CA THR A 28 -10.65 -7.41 -9.32
C THR A 28 -9.78 -6.60 -8.38
N ILE A 29 -10.10 -5.33 -8.20
CA ILE A 29 -9.43 -4.42 -7.26
C ILE A 29 -10.48 -3.99 -6.24
N ASP A 30 -10.31 -4.36 -4.98
CA ASP A 30 -11.28 -4.13 -3.89
C ASP A 30 -10.78 -3.02 -2.96
N ILE A 31 -11.24 -1.79 -3.17
CA ILE A 31 -10.73 -0.61 -2.48
C ILE A 31 -11.65 -0.28 -1.30
N PRO A 32 -11.17 -0.40 -0.05
CA PRO A 32 -11.92 0.03 1.13
C PRO A 32 -12.30 1.51 1.06
N TYR A 33 -13.51 1.87 1.47
CA TYR A 33 -13.95 3.27 1.44
C TYR A 33 -13.03 4.21 2.21
N LYS A 34 -12.42 3.75 3.31
CA LYS A 34 -11.45 4.53 4.08
C LYS A 34 -10.27 5.07 3.27
N ASN A 35 -9.96 4.44 2.14
CA ASN A 35 -8.87 4.84 1.24
C ASN A 35 -9.34 5.79 0.12
N LEU A 36 -10.64 6.01 0.01
CA LEU A 36 -11.28 6.80 -1.05
C LEU A 36 -11.81 8.16 -0.56
N TYR A 37 -11.56 8.53 0.69
CA TYR A 37 -11.91 9.83 1.23
C TYR A 37 -10.85 10.33 2.22
N THR A 38 -10.92 11.61 2.60
CA THR A 38 -10.00 12.25 3.54
C THR A 38 -10.74 12.66 4.82
N ASP A 39 -10.01 13.07 5.85
CA ASP A 39 -10.60 13.55 7.11
C ASP A 39 -11.46 14.82 6.90
N ASP A 40 -11.21 15.60 5.84
CA ASP A 40 -11.98 16.80 5.49
C ASP A 40 -13.26 16.48 4.65
N SER A 41 -13.48 15.20 4.30
CA SER A 41 -14.63 14.78 3.48
C SER A 41 -15.94 14.81 4.27
N LYS A 42 -16.85 15.75 3.94
CA LYS A 42 -18.15 15.89 4.61
C LYS A 42 -19.17 14.83 4.17
N ASP A 43 -19.15 14.43 2.91
CA ASP A 43 -20.05 13.43 2.33
C ASP A 43 -19.20 12.29 1.71
N VAL A 44 -19.05 11.23 2.46
CA VAL A 44 -18.23 10.07 2.06
C VAL A 44 -18.69 9.48 0.73
N ALA A 45 -20.01 9.42 0.48
CA ALA A 45 -20.53 8.82 -0.76
C ALA A 45 -20.17 9.65 -2.00
N VAL A 46 -20.15 10.97 -1.89
CA VAL A 46 -19.71 11.86 -2.97
C VAL A 46 -18.23 11.66 -3.26
N TYR A 47 -17.39 11.66 -2.23
CA TYR A 47 -15.95 11.51 -2.39
C TYR A 47 -15.56 10.12 -2.92
N VAL A 48 -16.24 9.06 -2.48
CA VAL A 48 -16.05 7.72 -3.03
C VAL A 48 -16.39 7.68 -4.52
N ARG A 49 -17.49 8.30 -4.96
CA ARG A 49 -17.83 8.38 -6.39
C ARG A 49 -16.81 9.18 -7.18
N ALA A 50 -16.36 10.33 -6.67
CA ALA A 50 -15.33 11.14 -7.30
C ALA A 50 -14.02 10.34 -7.46
N SER A 51 -13.57 9.66 -6.41
CA SER A 51 -12.38 8.79 -6.48
C SER A 51 -12.49 7.72 -7.57
N VAL A 52 -13.66 7.12 -7.73
CA VAL A 52 -13.88 6.10 -8.78
C VAL A 52 -13.79 6.75 -10.17
N VAL A 53 -14.28 7.96 -10.36
CA VAL A 53 -14.15 8.70 -11.63
C VAL A 53 -12.68 8.96 -11.94
N ASP A 54 -11.91 9.47 -10.99
CA ASP A 54 -10.48 9.76 -11.16
C ASP A 54 -9.69 8.50 -11.53
N ILE A 55 -9.91 7.39 -10.82
CA ILE A 55 -9.26 6.11 -11.11
C ILE A 55 -9.64 5.59 -12.50
N ARG A 56 -10.93 5.63 -12.85
CA ARG A 56 -11.43 5.16 -14.14
C ARG A 56 -10.80 5.91 -15.31
N ALA A 57 -10.62 7.21 -15.18
CA ALA A 57 -10.00 8.04 -16.22
C ALA A 57 -8.63 7.53 -16.64
N ILE A 58 -7.89 6.88 -15.73
CA ILE A 58 -6.56 6.33 -16.00
C ILE A 58 -6.62 4.91 -16.53
N ILE A 59 -7.44 4.05 -15.93
CA ILE A 59 -7.39 2.63 -16.25
C ILE A 59 -8.33 2.23 -17.40
N GLU A 60 -9.42 2.96 -17.67
CA GLU A 60 -10.33 2.66 -18.79
C GLU A 60 -9.67 2.67 -20.17
N PRO A 61 -8.73 3.58 -20.49
CA PRO A 61 -7.99 3.51 -21.75
C PRO A 61 -7.22 2.21 -21.96
N LEU A 62 -6.78 1.55 -20.88
CA LEU A 62 -6.05 0.28 -20.93
C LEU A 62 -6.99 -0.94 -21.06
N VAL A 63 -8.09 -0.90 -20.28
CA VAL A 63 -8.94 -2.08 -20.13
C VAL A 63 -10.24 -2.01 -20.95
N GLY A 64 -10.50 -0.86 -21.54
CA GLY A 64 -11.67 -0.61 -22.36
C GLY A 64 -12.97 -0.55 -21.55
N ARG A 65 -14.11 -0.55 -22.27
CA ARG A 65 -15.45 -0.40 -21.66
C ARG A 65 -15.91 -1.57 -20.77
N ASN A 66 -15.08 -2.60 -20.63
CA ASN A 66 -15.40 -3.77 -19.81
C ASN A 66 -15.10 -3.56 -18.31
N LEU A 67 -14.67 -2.36 -17.92
CA LEU A 67 -14.48 -2.04 -16.51
C LEU A 67 -15.83 -1.89 -15.82
N THR A 68 -16.12 -2.81 -14.92
CA THR A 68 -17.33 -2.79 -14.07
C THR A 68 -16.99 -2.22 -12.70
N VAL A 69 -17.95 -1.49 -12.15
CA VAL A 69 -17.86 -0.92 -10.79
C VAL A 69 -19.02 -1.46 -9.99
N SER A 70 -18.72 -2.07 -8.85
CA SER A 70 -19.72 -2.50 -7.88
C SER A 70 -19.35 -1.99 -6.48
N GLN A 71 -20.35 -1.76 -5.65
CA GLN A 71 -20.17 -1.27 -4.28
C GLN A 71 -20.67 -2.30 -3.29
N THR A 72 -19.92 -2.46 -2.20
CA THR A 72 -20.34 -3.22 -1.02
C THR A 72 -20.67 -2.25 0.12
N THR A 73 -20.95 -2.75 1.32
CA THR A 73 -21.10 -1.91 2.53
C THR A 73 -19.83 -1.19 2.94
N HIS A 74 -18.64 -1.67 2.52
CA HIS A 74 -17.35 -1.18 3.05
C HIS A 74 -16.30 -0.85 1.99
N SER A 75 -16.57 -1.18 0.72
CA SER A 75 -15.59 -1.03 -0.36
C SER A 75 -16.23 -0.81 -1.71
N THR A 76 -15.42 -0.31 -2.65
CA THR A 76 -15.72 -0.29 -4.09
C THR A 76 -14.85 -1.32 -4.78
N LYS A 77 -15.47 -2.13 -5.64
CA LYS A 77 -14.78 -3.12 -6.48
C LYS A 77 -14.76 -2.66 -7.93
N LEU A 78 -13.58 -2.59 -8.49
CA LEU A 78 -13.33 -2.41 -9.91
C LEU A 78 -12.95 -3.76 -10.50
N SER A 79 -13.62 -4.19 -11.56
CA SER A 79 -13.35 -5.50 -12.17
C SER A 79 -13.41 -5.45 -13.68
N PHE A 80 -12.51 -6.19 -14.33
CA PHE A 80 -12.50 -6.38 -15.78
C PHE A 80 -11.99 -7.76 -16.13
N THR A 81 -12.45 -8.29 -17.27
CA THR A 81 -12.02 -9.57 -17.83
C THR A 81 -11.43 -9.34 -19.21
N LYS A 82 -10.30 -9.97 -19.48
CA LYS A 82 -9.55 -9.87 -20.72
C LYS A 82 -9.01 -11.22 -21.14
N ASN A 83 -8.79 -11.38 -22.45
CA ASN A 83 -8.11 -12.57 -22.98
C ASN A 83 -6.67 -12.62 -22.42
N ASN A 84 -6.20 -13.84 -22.13
CA ASN A 84 -4.85 -14.09 -21.61
C ASN A 84 -3.72 -13.58 -22.51
N GLU A 85 -3.97 -13.44 -23.80
CA GLU A 85 -3.00 -12.94 -24.79
C GLU A 85 -2.95 -11.41 -24.88
N GLU A 86 -3.92 -10.70 -24.27
CA GLU A 86 -3.91 -9.24 -24.28
C GLU A 86 -2.73 -8.67 -23.47
N TYR A 87 -2.17 -7.60 -23.97
CA TYR A 87 -1.00 -6.93 -23.39
C TYR A 87 -1.15 -6.70 -21.87
N VAL A 88 -2.28 -6.17 -21.44
CA VAL A 88 -2.54 -5.85 -20.01
C VAL A 88 -2.42 -7.10 -19.14
N ILE A 89 -3.00 -8.22 -19.56
CA ILE A 89 -2.93 -9.47 -18.78
C ILE A 89 -1.52 -10.04 -18.76
N ARG A 90 -0.84 -10.05 -19.90
CA ARG A 90 0.54 -10.55 -19.97
C ARG A 90 1.47 -9.76 -19.10
N GLU A 91 1.35 -8.43 -19.10
CA GLU A 91 2.17 -7.55 -18.23
C GLU A 91 1.86 -7.77 -16.75
N LEU A 92 0.58 -7.82 -16.36
CA LEU A 92 0.21 -8.11 -14.97
C LEU A 92 0.79 -9.45 -14.50
N LEU A 93 0.69 -10.50 -15.33
CA LEU A 93 1.19 -11.84 -14.99
C LEU A 93 2.72 -11.93 -14.96
N ARG A 94 3.43 -11.08 -15.73
CA ARG A 94 4.89 -10.98 -15.75
C ARG A 94 5.43 -10.19 -14.57
N LEU A 95 4.77 -9.07 -14.25
CA LEU A 95 5.25 -8.10 -13.27
C LEU A 95 4.85 -8.43 -11.83
N ILE A 96 3.78 -9.22 -11.65
CA ILE A 96 3.28 -9.63 -10.34
C ILE A 96 3.62 -11.10 -10.10
N THR A 97 4.42 -11.35 -9.11
CA THR A 97 4.92 -12.68 -8.76
C THR A 97 4.29 -13.23 -7.49
N ARG A 98 4.55 -14.50 -7.20
CA ARG A 98 4.17 -15.27 -6.02
C ARG A 98 2.72 -15.70 -5.95
N GLY A 99 1.79 -14.79 -5.69
CA GLY A 99 0.38 -15.09 -5.47
C GLY A 99 -0.53 -14.50 -6.54
N ARG A 100 -1.83 -14.70 -6.34
CA ARG A 100 -2.88 -14.13 -7.18
C ARG A 100 -3.81 -13.18 -6.41
N HIS A 101 -3.61 -13.07 -5.11
CA HIS A 101 -4.31 -12.14 -4.22
C HIS A 101 -3.27 -11.20 -3.59
N HIS A 102 -3.60 -9.91 -3.42
CA HIS A 102 -2.68 -8.89 -2.91
C HIS A 102 -1.95 -9.29 -1.62
N SER A 103 -2.61 -10.05 -0.73
CA SER A 103 -1.97 -10.54 0.51
C SER A 103 -0.82 -11.53 0.30
N THR A 104 -0.58 -12.00 -0.92
CA THR A 104 0.47 -12.95 -1.27
C THR A 104 1.30 -12.54 -2.48
N MET A 105 0.90 -11.47 -3.19
CA MET A 105 1.63 -10.94 -4.34
C MET A 105 2.96 -10.32 -3.94
N ARG A 106 3.90 -10.31 -4.90
CA ARG A 106 5.16 -9.56 -4.82
C ARG A 106 5.45 -8.85 -6.13
N MET A 107 6.24 -7.81 -6.05
CA MET A 107 6.84 -7.18 -7.22
C MET A 107 7.87 -8.12 -7.85
N SER A 108 7.88 -8.19 -9.18
CA SER A 108 8.98 -8.86 -9.89
C SER A 108 10.24 -7.99 -9.88
N ALA A 109 11.41 -8.61 -10.10
CA ALA A 109 12.66 -7.87 -10.24
C ALA A 109 12.61 -6.83 -11.38
N ASP A 110 11.85 -7.10 -12.43
CA ASP A 110 11.69 -6.19 -13.57
C ASP A 110 11.12 -4.83 -13.17
N LEU A 111 10.26 -4.79 -12.14
CA LEU A 111 9.66 -3.54 -11.65
C LEU A 111 10.70 -2.59 -11.01
N PHE A 112 11.83 -3.09 -10.55
CA PHE A 112 12.91 -2.26 -10.04
C PHE A 112 13.79 -1.66 -11.14
N ASN A 113 13.65 -2.14 -12.38
CA ASN A 113 14.41 -1.68 -13.54
C ASN A 113 13.62 -0.74 -14.48
N ILE A 114 12.38 -0.37 -14.14
CA ILE A 114 11.57 0.58 -14.89
C ILE A 114 12.03 2.03 -14.62
N THR A 115 11.55 2.98 -15.42
CA THR A 115 11.90 4.40 -15.26
C THR A 115 11.36 4.97 -13.93
N SER A 116 11.94 6.09 -13.47
CA SER A 116 11.48 6.76 -12.25
C SER A 116 10.01 7.19 -12.34
N ASP A 117 9.55 7.69 -13.50
CA ASP A 117 8.16 8.09 -13.72
C ASP A 117 7.21 6.89 -13.63
N GLU A 118 7.61 5.74 -14.15
CA GLU A 118 6.84 4.49 -14.02
C GLU A 118 6.82 3.99 -12.57
N LYS A 119 7.94 4.08 -11.82
CA LYS A 119 7.99 3.74 -10.40
C LYS A 119 7.07 4.65 -9.58
N ILE A 120 7.11 5.95 -9.83
CA ILE A 120 6.21 6.94 -9.20
C ILE A 120 4.75 6.60 -9.49
N SER A 121 4.43 6.31 -10.74
CA SER A 121 3.06 5.97 -11.13
C SER A 121 2.58 4.66 -10.50
N LEU A 122 3.45 3.65 -10.39
CA LEU A 122 3.17 2.40 -9.69
C LEU A 122 2.90 2.64 -8.20
N LEU A 123 3.75 3.40 -7.51
CA LEU A 123 3.58 3.75 -6.11
C LEU A 123 2.30 4.56 -5.88
N ARG A 124 1.94 5.45 -6.81
CA ARG A 124 0.68 6.20 -6.80
C ARG A 124 -0.52 5.27 -6.90
N GLY A 125 -0.49 4.27 -7.77
CA GLY A 125 -1.54 3.24 -7.86
C GLY A 125 -1.70 2.44 -6.57
N ILE A 126 -0.60 2.07 -5.90
CA ILE A 126 -0.63 1.47 -4.57
C ILE A 126 -1.28 2.43 -3.57
N ALA A 127 -0.86 3.70 -3.54
CA ALA A 127 -1.36 4.68 -2.59
C ALA A 127 -2.84 5.02 -2.80
N ASP A 128 -3.31 5.06 -4.04
CA ASP A 128 -4.73 5.28 -4.33
C ASP A 128 -5.62 4.10 -3.91
N SER A 129 -5.11 2.88 -3.98
CA SER A 129 -5.88 1.69 -3.61
C SER A 129 -5.78 1.32 -2.13
N THR A 130 -4.65 1.55 -1.46
CA THR A 130 -4.40 1.11 -0.09
C THR A 130 -3.93 2.22 0.85
N GLY A 131 -3.65 3.40 0.33
CA GLY A 131 -3.17 4.53 1.11
C GLY A 131 -4.26 5.52 1.50
N TYR A 132 -4.00 6.26 2.56
CA TYR A 132 -4.79 7.40 2.98
C TYR A 132 -3.90 8.47 3.60
N ILE A 133 -4.39 9.71 3.58
CA ILE A 133 -3.71 10.85 4.19
C ILE A 133 -4.47 11.32 5.43
N ARG A 134 -3.75 11.75 6.45
CA ARG A 134 -4.33 12.23 7.71
C ARG A 134 -3.55 13.33 8.36
N LYS A 135 -4.31 14.16 9.06
CA LYS A 135 -3.75 15.06 10.07
C LYS A 135 -3.10 14.28 11.21
N SER A 136 -2.04 14.84 11.76
CA SER A 136 -1.43 14.34 12.98
C SER A 136 -2.41 14.41 14.15
N ASN A 137 -2.27 13.49 15.08
CA ASN A 137 -3.10 13.51 16.29
C ASN A 137 -2.36 14.21 17.43
N ILE A 138 -2.79 15.42 17.74
CA ILE A 138 -2.25 16.28 18.82
C ILE A 138 -2.23 15.54 20.16
N ALA A 139 -3.26 14.71 20.44
CA ALA A 139 -3.33 13.96 21.69
C ALA A 139 -2.16 12.99 21.92
N PHE A 140 -1.41 12.65 20.87
CA PHE A 140 -0.21 11.82 20.95
C PHE A 140 1.10 12.64 20.79
N GLY A 141 1.04 13.96 20.95
CA GLY A 141 2.21 14.82 20.81
C GLY A 141 2.80 14.88 19.40
N GLN A 142 1.97 14.67 18.38
CA GLN A 142 2.38 14.66 16.97
C GLN A 142 1.80 15.84 16.20
N ASP A 143 1.72 16.99 16.85
CA ASP A 143 1.22 18.20 16.23
C ASP A 143 2.03 18.55 14.98
N GLY A 144 1.33 18.93 13.90
CA GLY A 144 1.94 19.26 12.62
C GLY A 144 2.54 18.09 11.80
N ALA A 145 2.73 16.90 12.37
CA ALA A 145 3.37 15.77 11.68
C ALA A 145 2.40 14.99 10.77
N HIS A 146 1.81 15.66 9.79
CA HIS A 146 0.87 15.05 8.86
C HIS A 146 1.54 13.98 7.99
N ARG A 147 0.82 12.88 7.71
CA ARG A 147 1.41 11.70 7.07
C ARG A 147 0.47 11.05 6.08
N VAL A 148 1.07 10.44 5.08
CA VAL A 148 0.48 9.40 4.27
C VAL A 148 0.76 8.05 4.92
N TYR A 149 -0.25 7.20 4.93
CA TYR A 149 -0.21 5.83 5.44
C TYR A 149 -0.53 4.89 4.30
N ILE A 150 0.36 3.95 3.99
CA ILE A 150 0.12 2.85 3.06
C ILE A 150 -0.08 1.60 3.89
N GLU A 151 -1.29 1.01 3.83
CA GLU A 151 -1.65 -0.17 4.61
C GLU A 151 -1.58 -1.43 3.74
N ILE A 152 -0.74 -2.36 4.14
CA ILE A 152 -0.52 -3.62 3.44
C ILE A 152 -1.03 -4.78 4.31
N PRO A 153 -2.21 -5.35 4.00
CA PRO A 153 -2.77 -6.42 4.81
C PRO A 153 -2.01 -7.73 4.60
N ALA A 154 -1.51 -8.29 5.69
CA ALA A 154 -0.93 -9.64 5.79
C ALA A 154 0.27 -9.94 4.84
N ASN A 155 0.80 -8.95 4.13
CA ASN A 155 1.86 -9.14 3.14
C ASN A 155 3.10 -8.30 3.49
N TRP A 156 3.87 -8.77 4.44
CA TRP A 156 5.09 -8.09 4.87
C TRP A 156 6.19 -8.05 3.78
N TYR A 157 6.23 -8.98 2.84
CA TYR A 157 7.12 -8.90 1.68
C TYR A 157 6.81 -7.69 0.79
N MET A 158 5.53 -7.39 0.59
CA MET A 158 5.11 -6.22 -0.17
C MET A 158 5.53 -4.92 0.52
N VAL A 159 5.55 -4.90 1.86
CA VAL A 159 6.08 -3.75 2.62
C VAL A 159 7.53 -3.50 2.25
N ILE A 160 8.34 -4.55 2.16
CA ILE A 160 9.75 -4.45 1.77
C ILE A 160 9.88 -3.98 0.33
N ASP A 161 9.13 -4.57 -0.59
CA ASP A 161 9.16 -4.20 -2.01
C ASP A 161 8.79 -2.72 -2.20
N ILE A 162 7.71 -2.25 -1.58
CA ILE A 162 7.28 -0.84 -1.62
C ILE A 162 8.34 0.08 -1.03
N SER A 163 8.91 -0.31 0.09
CA SER A 163 9.89 0.50 0.80
C SER A 163 11.19 0.66 0.01
N ASN A 164 11.64 -0.41 -0.65
CA ASN A 164 12.78 -0.34 -1.54
C ASN A 164 12.48 0.54 -2.77
N MET A 165 11.27 0.44 -3.33
CA MET A 165 10.88 1.26 -4.46
C MET A 165 10.71 2.74 -4.10
N LEU A 166 10.21 3.06 -2.90
CA LEU A 166 10.19 4.44 -2.38
C LEU A 166 11.61 5.01 -2.27
N LYS A 167 12.55 4.20 -1.77
CA LYS A 167 13.96 4.58 -1.71
C LYS A 167 14.56 4.85 -3.10
N ASP A 168 14.21 4.03 -4.09
CA ASP A 168 14.69 4.18 -5.48
C ASP A 168 14.23 5.49 -6.14
N VAL A 169 13.20 6.15 -5.61
CA VAL A 169 12.68 7.45 -6.08
C VAL A 169 12.89 8.56 -5.04
N ASP A 170 13.83 8.37 -4.13
CA ASP A 170 14.23 9.33 -3.10
C ASP A 170 13.11 9.78 -2.17
N VAL A 171 12.11 8.92 -1.92
CA VAL A 171 11.03 9.18 -0.96
C VAL A 171 11.32 8.46 0.36
N PRO A 172 11.66 9.18 1.43
CA PRO A 172 12.01 8.58 2.71
C PRO A 172 10.79 8.00 3.43
N VAL A 173 10.93 6.80 3.96
CA VAL A 173 9.95 6.20 4.86
C VAL A 173 10.25 6.62 6.29
N GLN A 174 9.29 7.28 6.93
CA GLN A 174 9.45 7.72 8.31
C GLN A 174 9.43 6.53 9.30
N THR A 175 8.48 5.63 9.13
CA THR A 175 8.27 4.51 10.06
C THR A 175 7.52 3.39 9.34
N ILE A 176 7.84 2.14 9.68
CA ILE A 176 7.02 0.99 9.37
C ILE A 176 6.45 0.43 10.67
N ASP A 177 5.14 0.45 10.81
CA ASP A 177 4.44 -0.24 11.90
C ASP A 177 4.08 -1.65 11.44
N TRP A 178 4.87 -2.61 11.82
CA TRP A 178 4.63 -4.02 11.52
C TRP A 178 3.50 -4.59 12.38
N GLY A 179 2.47 -5.15 11.73
CA GLY A 179 1.32 -5.72 12.43
C GLY A 179 0.52 -4.70 13.22
N HIS A 180 0.38 -3.50 12.70
CA HIS A 180 -0.44 -2.45 13.30
C HIS A 180 -1.89 -2.93 13.47
N PRO A 181 -2.48 -2.85 14.67
CA PRO A 181 -3.88 -3.18 14.85
C PRO A 181 -4.74 -2.15 14.11
N ASN A 182 -5.57 -2.62 13.18
CA ASN A 182 -6.53 -1.76 12.52
C ASN A 182 -7.70 -1.45 13.45
N PHE A 183 -7.60 -0.34 14.17
CA PHE A 183 -8.62 0.11 15.11
C PHE A 183 -9.95 0.50 14.44
N ARG A 184 -9.96 0.71 13.13
CA ARG A 184 -11.13 1.22 12.41
C ARG A 184 -12.11 0.14 11.98
N ASP A 185 -11.67 -1.08 11.81
CA ASP A 185 -12.52 -2.17 11.30
C ASP A 185 -13.38 -2.83 12.38
N GLY A 186 -13.39 -2.32 13.60
CA GLY A 186 -14.08 -2.98 14.73
C GLY A 186 -13.53 -4.38 15.05
N LYS A 187 -12.51 -4.83 14.35
CA LYS A 187 -11.88 -6.15 14.50
C LYS A 187 -10.95 -6.26 15.70
N LEU A 188 -10.69 -5.16 16.40
CA LEU A 188 -9.89 -5.13 17.63
C LEU A 188 -10.37 -6.12 18.68
N VAL A 189 -11.68 -6.28 18.82
CA VAL A 189 -12.25 -7.24 19.76
C VAL A 189 -11.79 -8.67 19.42
N LYS A 190 -11.66 -9.00 18.13
CA LYS A 190 -11.14 -10.31 17.69
C LYS A 190 -9.64 -10.47 17.94
N TYR A 191 -8.86 -9.38 17.96
CA TYR A 191 -7.45 -9.43 18.28
C TYR A 191 -7.16 -9.63 19.76
N ASN A 192 -8.09 -9.21 20.64
CA ASN A 192 -7.94 -9.36 22.09
C ASN A 192 -8.42 -10.72 22.62
N GLN A 193 -9.20 -11.49 21.86
CA GLN A 193 -9.79 -12.77 22.29
C GLN A 193 -8.91 -14.00 22.06
N GLY A 194 -7.74 -13.86 21.50
CA GLY A 194 -6.79 -14.95 21.28
C GLY A 194 -5.38 -14.42 21.03
N LYS A 195 -4.38 -15.30 20.99
CA LYS A 195 -3.05 -14.90 20.53
C LYS A 195 -3.20 -14.38 19.10
N PRO A 196 -3.06 -13.07 18.86
CA PRO A 196 -3.32 -12.53 17.55
C PRO A 196 -2.34 -13.16 16.58
N ASN A 197 -2.84 -13.71 15.47
CA ASN A 197 -1.97 -14.14 14.39
C ASN A 197 -1.31 -12.89 13.79
N PHE A 198 -0.14 -12.59 14.31
CA PHE A 198 0.62 -11.39 14.03
C PHE A 198 0.86 -11.23 12.52
N TRP A 199 1.07 -12.32 11.81
CA TRP A 199 1.36 -12.37 10.39
C TRP A 199 0.17 -12.01 9.49
N LYS A 200 -1.04 -12.08 10.04
CA LYS A 200 -2.30 -11.68 9.35
C LYS A 200 -2.73 -10.25 9.65
N LYS A 201 -1.92 -9.49 10.37
CA LYS A 201 -2.21 -8.09 10.68
C LYS A 201 -1.84 -7.19 9.50
N GLU A 202 -2.40 -6.00 9.51
CA GLU A 202 -1.98 -4.94 8.59
C GLU A 202 -0.60 -4.41 8.99
N HIS A 203 0.21 -4.10 7.99
CA HIS A 203 1.43 -3.36 8.14
C HIS A 203 1.20 -1.96 7.61
N GLN A 204 1.79 -0.95 8.24
CA GLN A 204 1.67 0.43 7.80
C GLN A 204 3.04 1.02 7.48
N ILE A 205 3.19 1.51 6.25
CA ILE A 205 4.30 2.39 5.87
C ILE A 205 3.83 3.82 6.10
N LYS A 206 4.61 4.62 6.83
CA LYS A 206 4.30 6.01 7.15
C LYS A 206 5.32 6.93 6.50
N ILE A 207 4.84 7.92 5.77
CA ILE A 207 5.65 8.90 5.05
C ILE A 207 5.13 10.28 5.41
N PHE A 208 6.00 11.25 5.65
CA PHE A 208 5.57 12.62 5.85
C PHE A 208 4.89 13.17 4.59
N ALA A 209 3.88 14.03 4.77
CA ALA A 209 3.08 14.55 3.66
C ALA A 209 3.94 15.27 2.62
N ASN A 210 4.88 16.13 3.04
CA ASN A 210 5.78 16.85 2.15
C ASN A 210 6.69 15.92 1.33
N GLU A 211 7.17 14.83 1.90
CA GLU A 211 8.01 13.84 1.21
C GLU A 211 7.20 13.04 0.18
N PHE A 212 5.92 12.82 0.47
CA PHE A 212 5.04 12.06 -0.41
C PHE A 212 4.57 12.87 -1.64
N LEU A 213 4.80 14.18 -1.70
CA LEU A 213 4.46 15.02 -2.86
C LEU A 213 5.07 14.52 -4.17
N THR A 214 6.26 13.92 -4.12
CA THR A 214 6.91 13.32 -5.29
C THR A 214 6.07 12.21 -5.91
N ILE A 215 5.40 11.40 -5.08
CA ILE A 215 4.49 10.34 -5.53
C ILE A 215 3.12 10.94 -5.85
N GLY A 216 2.51 11.61 -4.86
CA GLY A 216 1.17 12.17 -4.95
C GLY A 216 0.05 11.13 -5.05
N PHE A 217 -1.14 11.62 -5.33
CA PHE A 217 -2.33 10.83 -5.60
C PHE A 217 -2.95 11.23 -6.95
N ASN A 218 -3.57 10.31 -7.66
CA ASN A 218 -4.43 10.62 -8.80
C ASN A 218 -5.87 10.95 -8.37
N ILE A 219 -6.27 10.53 -7.18
CA ILE A 219 -7.55 10.90 -6.58
C ILE A 219 -7.45 12.37 -6.14
N LEU A 220 -8.16 13.26 -6.85
CA LEU A 220 -8.00 14.71 -6.77
C LEU A 220 -8.08 15.25 -5.33
N HIS A 221 -9.12 14.93 -4.59
CA HIS A 221 -9.29 15.45 -3.23
C HIS A 221 -8.26 14.89 -2.22
N LYS A 222 -7.65 13.72 -2.51
CA LYS A 222 -6.50 13.22 -1.73
C LYS A 222 -5.25 14.02 -2.05
N GLN A 223 -5.07 14.40 -3.33
CA GLN A 223 -3.96 15.24 -3.75
C GLN A 223 -4.07 16.65 -3.14
N GLU A 224 -5.25 17.26 -3.18
CA GLU A 224 -5.52 18.55 -2.54
C GLU A 224 -5.24 18.51 -1.02
N ALA A 225 -5.65 17.43 -0.35
CA ALA A 225 -5.35 17.25 1.07
C ALA A 225 -3.85 17.06 1.32
N LEU A 226 -3.15 16.36 0.42
CA LEU A 226 -1.69 16.18 0.51
C LEU A 226 -0.95 17.51 0.40
N GLU A 227 -1.29 18.33 -0.56
CA GLU A 227 -0.70 19.65 -0.77
C GLU A 227 -0.91 20.54 0.46
N LYS A 228 -2.17 20.66 0.91
CA LYS A 228 -2.52 21.42 2.11
C LYS A 228 -1.75 20.95 3.35
N TYR A 229 -1.71 19.65 3.60
CA TYR A 229 -1.05 19.09 4.79
C TYR A 229 0.48 19.15 4.68
N SER A 230 1.01 19.22 3.47
CA SER A 230 2.44 19.43 3.25
C SER A 230 2.85 20.86 3.62
N GLU A 231 2.03 21.85 3.26
CA GLU A 231 2.26 23.24 3.64
C GLU A 231 2.19 23.43 5.17
N GLU A 232 1.12 22.89 5.81
CA GLU A 232 0.97 22.91 7.26
C GLU A 232 2.17 22.24 7.97
N LEU A 233 2.72 21.18 7.41
CA LEU A 233 3.87 20.46 7.95
C LEU A 233 5.17 21.28 7.88
N LEU A 234 5.41 21.99 6.78
CA LEU A 234 6.62 22.80 6.59
C LEU A 234 6.75 23.97 7.59
N GLU A 235 5.63 24.41 8.17
CA GLU A 235 5.65 25.43 9.24
C GLU A 235 6.20 24.88 10.57
N PHE A 236 6.16 23.57 10.79
CA PHE A 236 6.46 22.92 12.07
C PHE A 236 7.71 22.04 12.08
N ILE A 237 8.23 21.66 10.93
CA ILE A 237 9.36 20.74 10.85
C ILE A 237 10.63 21.49 10.48
N ASP A 238 11.64 21.34 11.36
CA ASP A 238 13.01 21.67 11.05
C ASP A 238 13.49 20.81 9.86
N PRO A 239 13.78 21.42 8.70
CA PRO A 239 14.20 20.68 7.50
C PRO A 239 15.39 19.75 7.73
N GLU A 240 16.29 20.09 8.65
CA GLU A 240 17.44 19.23 8.99
C GLU A 240 17.05 17.95 9.71
N LYS A 241 15.87 17.90 10.32
CA LYS A 241 15.36 16.71 11.01
C LYS A 241 14.58 15.77 10.11
N THR A 242 14.03 16.26 9.00
CA THR A 242 13.22 15.44 8.10
C THR A 242 14.04 14.41 7.32
N HIS A 243 15.31 14.70 7.01
CA HIS A 243 16.19 13.79 6.29
C HIS A 243 16.80 12.65 7.11
N LYS A 244 16.52 12.60 8.43
CA LYS A 244 17.10 11.59 9.34
C LYS A 244 16.22 10.37 9.59
N PHE A 245 15.12 10.20 8.87
CA PHE A 245 14.09 9.20 9.22
C PHE A 245 14.11 7.92 8.40
N TYR A 246 15.21 7.61 7.81
CA TYR A 246 15.35 6.36 7.07
C TYR A 246 15.38 5.19 8.05
N TRP A 247 14.28 4.43 8.17
CA TRP A 247 14.30 3.11 8.77
C TRP A 247 14.69 3.03 10.26
N GLU A 248 14.98 4.14 10.91
CA GLU A 248 15.48 4.15 12.30
C GLU A 248 14.48 3.63 13.33
N LYS A 249 13.19 3.60 13.00
CA LYS A 249 12.16 3.07 13.90
C LYS A 249 11.16 2.17 13.17
N PRO A 250 11.60 1.07 12.56
CA PRO A 250 10.69 0.21 11.82
C PRO A 250 9.63 -0.48 12.69
N VAL A 251 9.70 -0.35 14.04
CA VAL A 251 8.94 -1.24 14.88
C VAL A 251 8.51 -0.65 16.21
N ARG A 252 7.23 -0.35 16.36
CA ARG A 252 6.65 -0.09 17.70
C ARG A 252 6.28 -1.35 18.49
N ILE A 253 6.21 -2.50 17.86
CA ILE A 253 5.85 -3.77 18.51
C ILE A 253 7.08 -4.61 18.88
N ALA A 254 8.24 -4.20 18.53
CA ALA A 254 9.42 -5.02 18.42
C ALA A 254 10.36 -5.11 19.59
N ASN A 255 9.94 -4.72 20.73
CA ASN A 255 10.70 -5.13 21.93
C ASN A 255 10.45 -6.59 22.32
N LYS A 256 9.77 -7.36 21.45
CA LYS A 256 9.53 -8.78 21.68
C LYS A 256 10.14 -9.59 20.56
N PRO A 257 10.89 -10.66 20.88
CA PRO A 257 11.38 -11.60 19.91
C PRO A 257 10.26 -12.16 19.03
N ILE A 258 10.58 -12.40 17.76
CA ILE A 258 9.63 -12.85 16.76
C ILE A 258 9.94 -14.29 16.45
N HIS A 259 8.96 -15.16 16.68
CA HIS A 259 9.03 -16.57 16.33
C HIS A 259 7.97 -16.90 15.27
N PRO A 260 8.33 -16.91 13.99
CA PRO A 260 7.49 -17.46 12.94
C PRO A 260 7.22 -18.94 13.19
N GLY A 261 5.95 -19.34 13.28
CA GLY A 261 5.57 -20.72 13.55
C GLY A 261 6.13 -21.68 12.50
N GLU A 262 6.65 -22.84 12.91
CA GLU A 262 7.20 -23.85 12.02
C GLU A 262 6.18 -24.40 11.03
N ASN A 263 4.92 -24.49 11.47
CA ASN A 263 3.82 -25.10 10.70
C ASN A 263 2.94 -24.07 9.96
N ASP A 264 3.26 -22.79 9.99
CA ASP A 264 2.47 -21.79 9.27
C ASP A 264 2.86 -21.79 7.78
N SER A 265 2.06 -22.50 6.98
CA SER A 265 2.26 -22.63 5.52
C SER A 265 2.09 -21.30 4.76
N SER A 266 1.55 -20.27 5.40
CA SER A 266 1.45 -18.92 4.83
C SER A 266 2.79 -18.18 4.86
N LEU A 267 3.76 -18.67 5.66
CA LEU A 267 5.08 -18.08 5.80
C LEU A 267 6.08 -18.69 4.83
N PRO A 268 7.07 -17.90 4.38
CA PRO A 268 8.20 -18.41 3.63
C PRO A 268 8.97 -19.47 4.43
N ASN A 269 9.44 -20.49 3.74
CA ASN A 269 10.23 -21.57 4.38
C ASN A 269 11.48 -21.02 5.08
N GLU A 270 12.05 -19.95 4.53
CA GLU A 270 13.30 -19.35 4.99
C GLU A 270 13.21 -18.74 6.38
N ILE A 271 12.02 -18.36 6.82
CA ILE A 271 11.80 -17.71 8.13
C ILE A 271 11.07 -18.61 9.13
N ARG A 272 10.44 -19.72 8.68
CA ARG A 272 9.73 -20.61 9.58
C ARG A 272 10.66 -21.18 10.64
N GLY A 273 10.21 -21.18 11.88
CA GLY A 273 10.98 -21.71 13.00
C GLY A 273 12.23 -20.91 13.38
N ARG A 274 12.56 -19.83 12.68
CA ARG A 274 13.69 -18.97 13.03
C ARG A 274 13.33 -18.00 14.15
N HIS A 275 14.33 -17.61 14.91
CA HIS A 275 14.27 -16.55 15.90
C HIS A 275 14.85 -15.26 15.32
N PHE A 276 14.16 -14.14 15.53
CA PHE A 276 14.63 -12.80 15.21
C PHE A 276 14.44 -11.90 16.42
N ASP A 277 15.47 -11.18 16.81
CA ASP A 277 15.42 -10.29 17.97
C ASP A 277 14.57 -9.06 17.72
N SER A 278 14.41 -8.69 16.45
CA SER A 278 13.61 -7.53 16.05
C SER A 278 13.04 -7.71 14.65
N TRP A 279 12.02 -6.90 14.34
CA TRP A 279 11.51 -6.78 12.98
C TRP A 279 12.53 -6.21 12.00
N THR A 280 13.43 -5.36 12.49
CA THR A 280 14.53 -4.83 11.68
C THR A 280 15.45 -5.96 11.23
N GLU A 281 15.78 -6.87 12.12
CA GLU A 281 16.58 -8.05 11.79
C GLU A 281 15.87 -8.96 10.79
N LEU A 282 14.58 -9.24 11.00
CA LEU A 282 13.78 -9.98 10.04
C LEU A 282 13.75 -9.29 8.69
N ALA A 283 13.50 -7.98 8.64
CA ALA A 283 13.48 -7.22 7.40
C ALA A 283 14.81 -7.25 6.68
N ALA A 284 15.93 -7.08 7.40
CA ALA A 284 17.28 -7.16 6.85
C ALA A 284 17.57 -8.56 6.29
N PHE A 285 17.20 -9.61 7.02
CA PHE A 285 17.33 -11.00 6.55
C PHE A 285 16.60 -11.23 5.22
N LEU A 286 15.55 -10.52 4.97
CA LEU A 286 14.71 -10.65 3.78
C LEU A 286 15.13 -9.73 2.63
N GLY A 287 16.26 -9.09 2.76
CA GLY A 287 16.80 -8.21 1.74
C GLY A 287 16.29 -6.77 1.81
N TYR A 288 15.68 -6.40 2.93
CA TYR A 288 15.41 -5.02 3.23
C TYR A 288 16.73 -4.36 3.63
N VAL A 289 17.28 -3.55 2.75
CA VAL A 289 18.55 -2.85 2.99
C VAL A 289 18.26 -1.47 3.56
N GLN A 290 18.83 -1.21 4.71
CA GLN A 290 18.86 0.12 5.31
C GLN A 290 19.72 1.08 4.48
#